data_c541a66b350be96391802aafd7f2bcc7
#
_entry.id   c541a66b350be96391802aafd7f2bcc7
#
_cell.length_a   1.000
_cell.length_b   1.000
_cell.length_c   1.000
_cell.angle_alpha   90.00
_cell.angle_beta   90.00
_cell.angle_gamma   90.00
#
_symmetry.space_group_name_H-M   'P 1'
#
loop_
_entity.id
_entity.type
_entity.pdbx_description
1 polymer ?
#
loop_
_entity_poly.entity_id
_entity_poly.type
_entity_poly.pdbx_seq_one_letter_code
_entity_poly.pdbx_strand_id
1 'polypeptide(L)'
;MYLGRVVGSVWATIKNASMTGCRMLVVQPLTPELRNTGKRLICTDSTGAGAGELVYWVRGKEASFPFHPAEPPVDTTVVGIVDELHVNRTPLAEVAAAIPVPVEVQAKAPAPVHRKGSRKVQAC
;
A
#
# COMPACT_ATOMS: atom_id res chain seq x y z
N MET A 1 0.60 -0.77 -8.83
CA MET A 1 0.39 -0.91 -7.37
C MET A 1 0.24 -2.39 -7.05
N TYR A 2 0.65 -2.79 -5.87
CA TYR A 2 0.70 -4.20 -5.45
C TYR A 2 0.19 -4.31 -4.02
N LEU A 3 -0.43 -5.44 -3.68
CA LEU A 3 -0.84 -5.76 -2.31
C LEU A 3 0.30 -6.43 -1.55
N GLY A 4 0.31 -6.25 -0.26
CA GLY A 4 1.26 -6.91 0.63
C GLY A 4 0.83 -6.87 2.08
N ARG A 5 1.50 -7.64 2.90
CA ARG A 5 1.32 -7.64 4.35
C ARG A 5 2.63 -7.25 5.01
N VAL A 6 2.55 -6.35 5.96
CA VAL A 6 3.70 -5.96 6.78
C VAL A 6 4.05 -7.13 7.70
N VAL A 7 5.26 -7.67 7.56
CA VAL A 7 5.74 -8.81 8.34
C VAL A 7 6.93 -8.48 9.22
N GLY A 8 7.43 -7.25 9.16
CA GLY A 8 8.54 -6.81 9.98
C GLY A 8 8.95 -5.37 9.68
N SER A 9 10.01 -4.94 10.32
CA SER A 9 10.62 -3.62 10.13
C SER A 9 12.12 -3.74 9.99
N VAL A 10 12.73 -2.74 9.35
CA VAL A 10 14.17 -2.65 9.19
C VAL A 10 14.67 -1.41 9.89
N TRP A 11 15.71 -1.58 10.66
CA TRP A 11 16.44 -0.49 11.30
C TRP A 11 17.85 -0.40 10.73
N ALA A 12 18.26 0.79 10.30
CA ALA A 12 19.62 1.06 9.83
C ALA A 12 20.17 2.28 10.54
N THR A 13 21.32 2.11 11.20
CA THR A 13 22.02 3.22 11.87
C THR A 13 22.74 4.08 10.86
N ILE A 14 23.44 3.48 9.92
CA ILE A 14 24.16 4.17 8.84
C ILE A 14 23.34 4.06 7.56
N LYS A 15 22.98 5.19 6.98
CA LYS A 15 22.17 5.28 5.77
C LYS A 15 22.40 6.60 5.06
N ASN A 16 21.96 6.69 3.81
CA ASN A 16 21.99 7.94 3.07
C ASN A 16 21.25 9.04 3.85
N ALA A 17 21.77 10.25 3.85
CA ALA A 17 21.24 11.36 4.62
C ALA A 17 19.77 11.68 4.29
N SER A 18 19.36 11.55 3.01
CA SER A 18 17.99 11.77 2.58
C SER A 18 17.00 10.72 3.10
N MET A 19 17.49 9.61 3.63
CA MET A 19 16.68 8.57 4.27
C MET A 19 16.58 8.73 5.80
N THR A 20 17.14 9.78 6.36
CA THR A 20 17.04 10.04 7.80
C THR A 20 15.58 10.28 8.18
N GLY A 21 15.10 9.50 9.16
CA GLY A 21 13.69 9.53 9.57
C GLY A 21 12.76 8.65 8.73
N CYS A 22 13.23 8.12 7.60
CA CYS A 22 12.44 7.17 6.81
C CYS A 22 12.28 5.85 7.56
N ARG A 23 11.05 5.45 7.71
CA ARG A 23 10.69 4.14 8.23
C ARG A 23 10.74 3.10 7.14
N MET A 24 11.32 1.96 7.42
CA MET A 24 11.40 0.85 6.47
C MET A 24 10.70 -0.39 7.03
N LEU A 25 9.88 -1.00 6.21
CA LEU A 25 9.08 -2.17 6.54
C LEU A 25 9.49 -3.36 5.68
N VAL A 26 9.41 -4.55 6.26
CA VAL A 26 9.48 -5.79 5.47
C VAL A 26 8.06 -6.15 5.06
N VAL A 27 7.83 -6.25 3.76
CA VAL A 27 6.52 -6.54 3.17
C VAL A 27 6.56 -7.87 2.44
N GLN A 28 5.60 -8.74 2.75
CA GLN A 28 5.31 -9.94 1.98
C GLN A 28 4.30 -9.58 0.88
N PRO A 29 4.68 -9.65 -0.40
CA PRO A 29 3.73 -9.44 -1.49
C PRO A 29 2.61 -10.49 -1.47
N LEU A 30 1.41 -10.05 -1.83
CA LEU A 30 0.20 -10.86 -1.87
C LEU A 30 -0.47 -10.76 -3.23
N THR A 31 -1.13 -11.85 -3.64
CA THR A 31 -2.11 -11.82 -4.71
C THR A 31 -3.41 -11.14 -4.24
N PRO A 32 -4.32 -10.75 -5.15
CA PRO A 32 -5.63 -10.24 -4.74
C PRO A 32 -6.42 -11.20 -3.86
N GLU A 33 -6.17 -12.51 -3.95
CA GLU A 33 -6.78 -13.54 -3.11
C GLU A 33 -6.06 -13.70 -1.75
N LEU A 34 -5.15 -12.80 -1.42
CA LEU A 34 -4.36 -12.77 -0.18
C LEU A 34 -3.43 -13.97 0.01
N ARG A 35 -2.96 -14.56 -1.08
CA ARG A 35 -1.94 -15.61 -1.05
C ARG A 35 -0.55 -15.00 -1.19
N ASN A 36 0.42 -15.54 -0.49
CA ASN A 36 1.80 -15.12 -0.61
C ASN A 36 2.29 -15.31 -2.05
N THR A 37 2.96 -14.29 -2.58
CA THR A 37 3.59 -14.32 -3.89
C THR A 37 4.94 -13.62 -3.86
N GLY A 38 5.89 -14.15 -4.59
CA GLY A 38 7.23 -13.56 -4.68
C GLY A 38 8.01 -13.54 -3.38
N LYS A 39 9.15 -12.86 -3.42
CA LYS A 39 10.03 -12.69 -2.27
C LYS A 39 9.58 -11.50 -1.42
N ARG A 40 9.83 -11.58 -0.13
CA ARG A 40 9.72 -10.43 0.76
C ARG A 40 10.64 -9.31 0.31
N LEU A 41 10.18 -8.10 0.44
CA LEU A 41 10.94 -6.91 0.06
C LEU A 41 10.88 -5.85 1.15
N ILE A 42 11.78 -4.90 1.06
CA ILE A 42 11.83 -3.77 1.97
C ILE A 42 11.17 -2.59 1.27
N CYS A 43 10.14 -2.04 1.91
CA CYS A 43 9.45 -0.83 1.46
C CYS A 43 9.69 0.31 2.44
N THR A 44 9.88 1.49 1.92
CA THR A 44 9.75 2.71 2.74
C THR A 44 8.28 2.89 3.12
N ASP A 45 8.01 3.50 4.24
CA ASP A 45 6.66 3.70 4.74
C ASP A 45 6.26 5.18 4.68
N SER A 46 5.21 5.49 3.95
CA SER A 46 4.61 6.83 3.91
C SER A 46 3.28 6.95 4.67
N THR A 47 2.83 5.89 5.30
CA THR A 47 1.46 5.78 5.86
C THR A 47 1.40 5.54 7.36
N GLY A 48 2.50 5.14 7.97
CA GLY A 48 2.53 4.70 9.36
C GLY A 48 1.96 3.30 9.57
N ALA A 49 2.09 2.42 8.58
CA ALA A 49 1.61 1.04 8.69
C ALA A 49 2.32 0.26 9.80
N GLY A 50 1.58 -0.60 10.49
CA GLY A 50 2.06 -1.47 11.56
C GLY A 50 2.22 -2.93 11.13
N ALA A 51 2.85 -3.73 11.98
CA ALA A 51 3.00 -5.16 11.73
C ALA A 51 1.65 -5.85 11.56
N GLY A 52 1.54 -6.73 10.57
CA GLY A 52 0.33 -7.48 10.26
C GLY A 52 -0.69 -6.72 9.41
N GLU A 53 -0.53 -5.43 9.19
CA GLU A 53 -1.47 -4.65 8.36
C GLU A 53 -1.36 -5.04 6.88
N LEU A 54 -2.51 -5.08 6.23
CA LEU A 54 -2.62 -5.21 4.77
C LEU A 54 -2.38 -3.85 4.15
N VAL A 55 -1.46 -3.80 3.21
CA VAL A 55 -1.04 -2.54 2.58
C VAL A 55 -1.03 -2.67 1.06
N TYR A 56 -1.07 -1.54 0.38
CA TYR A 56 -0.67 -1.49 -1.02
C TYR A 56 0.56 -0.63 -1.18
N TRP A 57 1.41 -1.02 -2.11
CA TRP A 57 2.69 -0.40 -2.35
C TRP A 57 2.96 -0.18 -3.83
N VAL A 58 3.83 0.75 -4.11
CA VAL A 58 4.27 1.10 -5.45
C VAL A 58 5.74 0.76 -5.64
N ARG A 59 6.16 0.62 -6.88
CA ARG A 59 7.53 0.33 -7.27
C ARG A 59 7.98 1.27 -8.38
N GLY A 60 9.27 1.57 -8.39
CA GLY A 60 9.89 2.43 -9.39
C GLY A 60 10.04 3.86 -8.90
N LYS A 61 10.15 4.81 -9.83
CA LYS A 61 10.38 6.22 -9.51
C LYS A 61 9.27 6.83 -8.66
N GLU A 62 8.05 6.39 -8.85
CA GLU A 62 6.88 6.83 -8.10
C GLU A 62 6.96 6.53 -6.60
N ALA A 63 7.84 5.61 -6.20
CA ALA A 63 8.06 5.28 -4.80
C ALA A 63 8.63 6.46 -4.00
N SER A 64 9.33 7.39 -4.64
CA SER A 64 9.87 8.59 -4.01
C SER A 64 8.86 9.74 -3.89
N PHE A 65 7.77 9.73 -4.65
CA PHE A 65 6.80 10.84 -4.72
C PHE A 65 6.16 11.21 -3.38
N PRO A 66 5.82 10.26 -2.49
CA PRO A 66 5.26 10.61 -1.18
C PRO A 66 6.19 11.44 -0.30
N PHE A 67 7.48 11.47 -0.62
CA PHE A 67 8.52 12.15 0.16
C PHE A 67 8.99 13.45 -0.48
N HIS A 68 8.37 13.89 -1.56
CA HIS A 68 8.73 15.13 -2.22
C HIS A 68 8.72 16.31 -1.23
N PRO A 69 9.69 17.23 -1.26
CA PRO A 69 10.79 17.38 -2.24
C PRO A 69 12.07 16.62 -1.90
N ALA A 70 12.12 15.82 -0.86
CA ALA A 70 13.35 15.19 -0.38
C ALA A 70 13.89 14.09 -1.33
N GLU A 71 13.04 13.49 -2.13
CA GLU A 71 13.36 12.45 -3.12
C GLU A 71 14.42 11.43 -2.64
N PRO A 72 14.15 10.67 -1.57
CA PRO A 72 15.08 9.66 -1.09
C PRO A 72 15.30 8.57 -2.15
N PRO A 73 16.46 7.88 -2.15
CA PRO A 73 16.77 6.81 -3.10
C PRO A 73 16.01 5.53 -2.77
N VAL A 74 14.71 5.53 -2.98
CA VAL A 74 13.81 4.40 -2.73
C VAL A 74 13.11 3.97 -4.00
N ASP A 75 12.93 2.66 -4.16
CA ASP A 75 12.28 2.05 -5.32
C ASP A 75 10.97 1.33 -4.96
N THR A 76 10.65 1.22 -3.68
CA THR A 76 9.41 0.62 -3.17
C THR A 76 8.91 1.39 -1.96
N THR A 77 7.64 1.76 -1.96
CA THR A 77 7.01 2.52 -0.87
C THR A 77 5.59 2.06 -0.61
N VAL A 78 5.26 1.85 0.66
CA VAL A 78 3.90 1.65 1.11
C VAL A 78 3.16 2.98 1.04
N VAL A 79 2.08 3.01 0.27
CA VAL A 79 1.31 4.24 0.00
C VAL A 79 -0.13 4.18 0.49
N GLY A 80 -0.54 3.07 1.06
CA GLY A 80 -1.86 2.96 1.68
C GLY A 80 -2.00 1.74 2.58
N ILE A 81 -2.85 1.88 3.59
CA ILE A 81 -3.32 0.79 4.46
C ILE A 81 -4.69 0.38 3.94
N VAL A 82 -4.88 -0.93 3.71
CA VAL A 82 -6.12 -1.47 3.17
C VAL A 82 -7.03 -1.85 4.32
N ASP A 83 -8.21 -1.26 4.37
CA ASP A 83 -9.25 -1.60 5.35
C ASP A 83 -10.15 -2.71 4.82
N GLU A 84 -10.54 -2.64 3.54
CA GLU A 84 -11.41 -3.63 2.90
C GLU A 84 -10.89 -3.99 1.51
N LEU A 85 -11.01 -5.25 1.14
CA LEU A 85 -10.67 -5.77 -0.18
C LEU A 85 -11.79 -6.66 -0.68
N HIS A 86 -12.38 -6.26 -1.79
CA HIS A 86 -13.40 -7.03 -2.47
C HIS A 86 -12.86 -7.61 -3.77
N VAL A 87 -12.88 -8.92 -3.90
CA VAL A 87 -12.47 -9.63 -5.10
C VAL A 87 -13.62 -10.45 -5.61
N ASN A 88 -14.03 -10.18 -6.84
CA ASN A 88 -15.00 -11.04 -7.50
C ASN A 88 -14.33 -12.36 -7.91
N ARG A 89 -14.78 -13.47 -7.36
CA ARG A 89 -14.25 -14.81 -7.61
C ARG A 89 -14.99 -15.52 -8.74
N THR A 90 -15.97 -14.88 -9.34
CA THR A 90 -16.71 -15.43 -10.49
C THR A 90 -15.75 -15.55 -11.68
N PRO A 91 -15.77 -16.64 -12.44
CA PRO A 91 -14.98 -16.80 -13.65
C PRO A 91 -15.18 -15.61 -14.60
N LEU A 92 -14.12 -15.18 -15.26
CA LEU A 92 -14.14 -13.96 -16.09
C LEU A 92 -15.22 -14.01 -17.18
N ALA A 93 -15.50 -15.18 -17.75
CA ALA A 93 -16.55 -15.37 -18.74
C ALA A 93 -17.95 -15.07 -18.17
N GLU A 94 -18.23 -15.47 -16.94
CA GLU A 94 -19.50 -15.16 -16.26
C GLU A 94 -19.58 -13.68 -15.86
N VAL A 95 -18.47 -13.08 -15.45
CA VAL A 95 -18.40 -11.64 -15.15
C VAL A 95 -18.70 -10.84 -16.41
N ALA A 96 -18.12 -11.18 -17.53
CA ALA A 96 -18.36 -10.51 -18.81
C ALA A 96 -19.82 -10.63 -19.29
N ALA A 97 -20.48 -11.77 -19.04
CA ALA A 97 -21.88 -11.99 -19.35
C ALA A 97 -22.84 -11.26 -18.38
N ALA A 98 -22.40 -11.03 -17.15
CA ALA A 98 -23.20 -10.43 -16.08
C ALA A 98 -23.06 -8.91 -15.96
N ILE A 99 -22.14 -8.27 -16.71
CA ILE A 99 -22.01 -6.82 -16.71
C ILE A 99 -23.22 -6.23 -17.45
N PRO A 100 -24.24 -5.73 -16.76
CA PRO A 100 -25.29 -4.95 -17.43
C PRO A 100 -24.65 -3.64 -17.93
N VAL A 101 -25.01 -3.26 -19.14
CA VAL A 101 -24.71 -1.95 -19.73
C VAL A 101 -25.01 -0.85 -18.71
N PRO A 102 -24.21 0.21 -18.62
CA PRO A 102 -23.95 0.99 -17.43
C PRO A 102 -25.23 1.46 -16.73
N VAL A 103 -25.46 0.92 -15.57
CA VAL A 103 -26.27 1.60 -14.56
C VAL A 103 -25.38 2.74 -14.08
N GLU A 104 -25.87 3.96 -14.17
CA GLU A 104 -25.27 5.10 -13.48
C GLU A 104 -24.92 4.66 -12.07
N VAL A 105 -23.63 4.52 -11.81
CA VAL A 105 -23.14 4.29 -10.46
C VAL A 105 -23.43 5.57 -9.70
N GLN A 106 -24.57 5.63 -9.04
CA GLN A 106 -24.72 6.57 -7.95
C GLN A 106 -23.74 6.13 -6.87
N ALA A 107 -22.50 6.61 -7.00
CA ALA A 107 -21.52 6.51 -5.96
C ALA A 107 -22.06 7.31 -4.77
N LYS A 108 -22.78 6.63 -3.89
CA LYS A 108 -22.99 7.11 -2.53
C LYS A 108 -21.60 7.04 -1.91
N ALA A 109 -20.92 8.19 -1.86
CA ALA A 109 -19.65 8.31 -1.19
C ALA A 109 -19.78 7.70 0.20
N PRO A 110 -18.92 6.74 0.62
CA PRO A 110 -18.94 6.26 1.98
C PRO A 110 -18.72 7.47 2.88
N ALA A 111 -19.56 7.57 3.93
CA ALA A 111 -19.39 8.62 4.92
C ALA A 111 -17.94 8.62 5.41
N PRO A 112 -17.30 9.80 5.56
CA PRO A 112 -15.93 9.86 6.02
C PRO A 112 -15.84 9.18 7.38
N VAL A 113 -15.10 8.08 7.43
CA VAL A 113 -14.76 7.43 8.69
C VAL A 113 -13.85 8.39 9.42
N HIS A 114 -14.36 9.08 10.42
CA HIS A 114 -13.56 9.88 11.32
C HIS A 114 -12.65 8.92 12.10
N ARG A 115 -11.47 8.65 11.57
CA ARG A 115 -10.37 8.11 12.37
C ARG A 115 -9.96 9.20 13.37
N LYS A 116 -10.46 9.09 14.60
CA LYS A 116 -9.86 9.81 15.73
C LYS A 116 -8.46 9.25 15.95
N GLY A 117 -7.47 10.02 15.57
CA GLY A 117 -6.06 9.71 15.74
C GLY A 117 -5.29 10.04 14.48
N SER A 118 -4.83 11.26 14.36
CA SER A 118 -3.83 11.61 13.34
C SER A 118 -2.53 10.87 13.68
N ARG A 119 -2.29 9.72 13.05
CA ARG A 119 -0.93 9.19 12.99
C ARG A 119 -0.13 10.24 12.25
N LYS A 120 0.79 10.91 12.96
CA LYS A 120 1.75 11.79 12.31
C LYS A 120 2.52 10.97 11.29
N VAL A 121 2.27 11.23 10.02
CA VAL A 121 3.11 10.73 8.94
C VAL A 121 4.49 11.34 9.16
N GLN A 122 5.48 10.52 9.49
CA GLN A 122 6.85 10.98 9.50
C GLN A 122 7.29 11.10 8.04
N ALA A 123 7.34 12.33 7.55
CA ALA A 123 8.02 12.62 6.31
C ALA A 123 9.50 12.23 6.44
N CYS A 124 10.03 11.55 5.44
CA CYS A 124 11.47 11.37 5.32
C CYS A 124 12.19 12.73 5.20
#